data_32b7280d41de293cf3d8d041f8e9e07a
#
_entry.id   32b7280d41de293cf3d8d041f8e9e07a
#
_cell.length_a   1.000
_cell.length_b   1.000
_cell.length_c   1.000
_cell.angle_alpha   90.00
_cell.angle_beta   90.00
_cell.angle_gamma   90.00
#
_symmetry.space_group_name_H-M   'P 1'
#
loop_
_entity.id
_entity.type
_entity.pdbx_description
1 polymer ?
#
loop_
_entity_poly.entity_id
_entity_poly.type
_entity_poly.pdbx_seq_one_letter_code
_entity_poly.pdbx_strand_id
1 'polypeptide(L)'
;SKPDYDPNNIAEDWDELTAEDSESSVLLNRATQGLYPPGSVFKIFTTLEYVHENSDYEDYSFDCNGKFTEGDSVIHCYKNTRHGQEDLIGSFADSCNSSFASLGLTLDPDSFTELCDSLLFNTSLPLRFESSKSSFSLDADADVSTVLETSIGQGKTLVTPMHMALVVSAIANDGVLMNPYLIDHTENYNGIVVDAYEPTEYGTLLSAEDASLMQTFMREVVEDGTGERLLGQSYAASGKTGTAEFSTSSKASHAWFVGYAHREDKEDIAVAVIVEDSGSGSEYAVPIAKKIFDAYYQ
;
A
#
# COMPACT_ATOMS: atom_id res chain seq x y z
N SER A 1 0.82 -13.19 -9.91
CA SER A 1 1.37 -13.78 -8.68
C SER A 1 2.42 -14.81 -9.02
N LYS A 2 3.49 -14.88 -8.22
CA LYS A 2 4.53 -15.91 -8.33
C LYS A 2 4.86 -16.39 -6.90
N PRO A 3 5.17 -17.68 -6.69
CA PRO A 3 5.03 -18.77 -7.66
C PRO A 3 3.58 -18.97 -8.11
N ASP A 4 3.40 -19.62 -9.25
CA ASP A 4 2.09 -19.95 -9.82
C ASP A 4 2.09 -21.40 -10.37
N TYR A 5 0.95 -21.85 -10.85
CA TYR A 5 0.74 -23.17 -11.42
C TYR A 5 0.06 -23.05 -12.79
N ASP A 6 0.17 -24.08 -13.61
CA ASP A 6 -0.58 -24.15 -14.88
C ASP A 6 -1.99 -24.74 -14.62
N PRO A 7 -3.06 -23.95 -14.76
CA PRO A 7 -4.42 -24.44 -14.51
C PRO A 7 -4.86 -25.52 -15.50
N ASN A 8 -4.20 -25.66 -16.65
CA ASN A 8 -4.51 -26.72 -17.61
C ASN A 8 -3.98 -28.10 -17.13
N ASN A 9 -2.93 -28.10 -16.31
CA ASN A 9 -2.31 -29.32 -15.78
C ASN A 9 -2.66 -29.60 -14.32
N ILE A 10 -3.54 -28.81 -13.70
CA ILE A 10 -3.85 -28.87 -12.26
C ILE A 10 -4.23 -30.26 -11.76
N ALA A 11 -4.90 -31.07 -12.60
CA ALA A 11 -5.32 -32.41 -12.23
C ALA A 11 -4.15 -33.42 -12.17
N GLU A 12 -3.12 -33.19 -13.00
CA GLU A 12 -1.91 -34.01 -13.05
C GLU A 12 -0.94 -33.63 -11.93
N ASP A 13 -0.85 -32.35 -11.62
CA ASP A 13 0.08 -31.76 -10.64
C ASP A 13 -0.52 -31.70 -9.21
N TRP A 14 -1.78 -32.14 -9.02
CA TRP A 14 -2.53 -31.93 -7.77
C TRP A 14 -1.82 -32.45 -6.52
N ASP A 15 -1.26 -33.67 -6.57
CA ASP A 15 -0.59 -34.27 -5.44
C ASP A 15 0.69 -33.50 -5.06
N GLU A 16 1.41 -32.92 -6.05
CA GLU A 16 2.58 -32.08 -5.82
C GLU A 16 2.16 -30.71 -5.27
N LEU A 17 1.10 -30.09 -5.84
CA LEU A 17 0.60 -28.78 -5.43
C LEU A 17 0.03 -28.78 -4.00
N THR A 18 -0.46 -29.93 -3.52
CA THR A 18 -1.08 -30.10 -2.19
C THR A 18 -0.22 -30.87 -1.19
N ALA A 19 1.02 -31.23 -1.53
CA ALA A 19 1.91 -31.94 -0.62
C ALA A 19 2.14 -31.14 0.67
N GLU A 20 2.07 -31.82 1.84
CA GLU A 20 2.19 -31.18 3.16
C GLU A 20 3.58 -30.54 3.39
N ASP A 21 4.60 -31.04 2.70
CA ASP A 21 5.99 -30.55 2.75
C ASP A 21 6.30 -29.58 1.60
N SER A 22 5.31 -29.20 0.80
CA SER A 22 5.46 -28.16 -0.22
C SER A 22 5.72 -26.82 0.45
N GLU A 23 6.95 -26.33 0.35
CA GLU A 23 7.33 -24.99 0.82
C GLU A 23 6.64 -23.86 0.00
N SER A 24 6.00 -24.21 -1.12
CA SER A 24 5.37 -23.24 -2.00
C SER A 24 3.85 -23.23 -1.84
N SER A 25 3.31 -22.12 -1.37
CA SER A 25 1.87 -21.87 -1.36
C SER A 25 1.39 -21.39 -2.74
N VAL A 26 1.62 -22.18 -3.79
CA VAL A 26 1.32 -21.80 -5.19
C VAL A 26 -0.17 -21.62 -5.46
N LEU A 27 -1.03 -22.33 -4.71
CA LEU A 27 -2.48 -22.22 -4.80
C LEU A 27 -3.03 -20.95 -4.14
N LEU A 28 -2.23 -20.29 -3.29
CA LEU A 28 -2.62 -19.03 -2.66
C LEU A 28 -2.58 -17.89 -3.69
N ASN A 29 -3.71 -17.25 -3.94
CA ASN A 29 -3.71 -15.98 -4.66
C ASN A 29 -3.16 -14.87 -3.77
N ARG A 30 -1.86 -14.60 -3.86
CA ARG A 30 -1.19 -13.61 -3.02
C ARG A 30 -1.75 -12.20 -3.17
N ALA A 31 -2.27 -11.86 -4.35
CA ALA A 31 -2.81 -10.53 -4.59
C ALA A 31 -4.10 -10.26 -3.80
N THR A 32 -4.95 -11.28 -3.64
CA THR A 32 -6.28 -11.11 -3.01
C THR A 32 -6.41 -11.79 -1.66
N GLN A 33 -5.61 -12.82 -1.39
CA GLN A 33 -5.70 -13.64 -0.18
C GLN A 33 -4.47 -13.54 0.74
N GLY A 34 -3.31 -13.15 0.19
CA GLY A 34 -2.10 -12.92 0.99
C GLY A 34 -2.29 -11.73 1.93
N LEU A 35 -2.01 -11.95 3.22
CA LEU A 35 -2.05 -10.91 4.26
C LEU A 35 -0.63 -10.61 4.72
N TYR A 36 -0.24 -9.36 4.57
CA TYR A 36 1.12 -8.91 4.82
C TYR A 36 1.15 -7.65 5.68
N PRO A 37 2.14 -7.47 6.56
CA PRO A 37 2.36 -6.17 7.18
C PRO A 37 2.66 -5.14 6.08
N PRO A 38 1.98 -3.98 6.10
CA PRO A 38 2.16 -2.97 5.06
C PRO A 38 3.49 -2.23 5.15
N GLY A 39 4.07 -2.13 6.35
CA GLY A 39 5.21 -1.25 6.58
C GLY A 39 4.90 0.18 6.15
N SER A 40 5.88 0.88 5.63
CA SER A 40 5.75 2.31 5.30
C SER A 40 4.71 2.69 4.26
N VAL A 41 4.07 1.74 3.55
CA VAL A 41 2.92 2.10 2.70
C VAL A 41 1.69 2.46 3.55
N PHE A 42 1.66 2.02 4.81
CA PHE A 42 0.62 2.41 5.77
C PHE A 42 0.67 3.90 6.17
N LYS A 43 1.79 4.57 5.98
CA LYS A 43 1.93 6.01 6.24
C LYS A 43 0.95 6.88 5.42
N ILE A 44 0.35 6.35 4.35
CA ILE A 44 -0.77 6.98 3.64
C ILE A 44 -1.92 7.25 4.63
N PHE A 45 -2.30 6.25 5.42
CA PHE A 45 -3.40 6.34 6.39
C PHE A 45 -3.01 7.21 7.59
N THR A 46 -1.79 7.05 8.11
CA THR A 46 -1.28 7.87 9.22
C THR A 46 -1.20 9.36 8.84
N THR A 47 -0.84 9.67 7.59
CA THR A 47 -0.83 11.06 7.09
C THR A 47 -2.23 11.63 7.01
N LEU A 48 -3.18 10.88 6.45
CA LEU A 48 -4.58 11.31 6.34
C LEU A 48 -5.17 11.61 7.71
N GLU A 49 -5.00 10.71 8.68
CA GLU A 49 -5.49 10.94 10.03
C GLU A 49 -4.86 12.18 10.67
N TYR A 50 -3.53 12.30 10.56
CA TYR A 50 -2.85 13.47 11.10
C TYR A 50 -3.37 14.79 10.53
N VAL A 51 -3.60 14.85 9.22
CA VAL A 51 -4.13 16.04 8.55
C VAL A 51 -5.59 16.32 8.98
N HIS A 52 -6.40 15.30 9.17
CA HIS A 52 -7.77 15.46 9.64
C HIS A 52 -7.85 16.05 11.06
N GLU A 53 -6.93 15.63 11.94
CA GLU A 53 -6.89 16.13 13.32
C GLU A 53 -6.17 17.47 13.48
N ASN A 54 -5.33 17.89 12.51
CA ASN A 54 -4.46 19.05 12.61
C ASN A 54 -4.61 19.98 11.42
N SER A 55 -5.40 21.05 11.57
CA SER A 55 -5.61 22.06 10.53
C SER A 55 -4.35 22.87 10.18
N ASP A 56 -3.32 22.81 11.01
CA ASP A 56 -2.03 23.46 10.87
C ASP A 56 -0.90 22.47 10.53
N TYR A 57 -1.26 21.33 9.90
CA TYR A 57 -0.31 20.28 9.52
C TYR A 57 0.84 20.78 8.62
N GLU A 58 0.67 21.89 7.91
CA GLU A 58 1.73 22.53 7.10
C GLU A 58 2.86 23.09 7.97
N ASP A 59 2.59 23.43 9.23
CA ASP A 59 3.58 23.91 10.21
C ASP A 59 4.33 22.74 10.88
N TYR A 60 4.02 21.49 10.52
CA TYR A 60 4.71 20.33 11.08
C TYR A 60 6.21 20.35 10.82
N SER A 61 6.98 20.03 11.84
CA SER A 61 8.43 20.02 11.74
C SER A 61 9.02 18.99 12.71
N PHE A 62 9.94 18.16 12.23
CA PHE A 62 10.60 17.11 12.99
C PHE A 62 12.10 17.05 12.69
N ASP A 63 12.94 16.99 13.74
CA ASP A 63 14.40 16.82 13.59
C ASP A 63 14.78 15.35 13.77
N CYS A 64 14.97 14.65 12.65
CA CYS A 64 15.26 13.21 12.63
C CYS A 64 16.75 12.91 12.79
N ASN A 65 17.12 12.35 13.93
CA ASN A 65 18.48 11.89 14.20
C ASN A 65 18.71 10.39 13.94
N GLY A 66 17.75 9.71 13.28
CA GLY A 66 17.81 8.29 12.90
C GLY A 66 17.03 7.35 13.80
N LYS A 67 16.48 7.84 14.89
CA LYS A 67 15.60 7.10 15.81
C LYS A 67 14.65 8.02 16.57
N PHE A 68 13.54 7.45 17.02
CA PHE A 68 12.62 8.07 17.97
C PHE A 68 12.53 7.20 19.20
N THR A 69 12.48 7.79 20.38
CA THR A 69 12.42 7.09 21.68
C THR A 69 11.33 7.68 22.53
N GLU A 70 10.42 6.84 23.01
CA GLU A 70 9.38 7.21 23.96
C GLU A 70 9.29 6.13 25.04
N GLY A 71 9.57 6.50 26.30
CA GLY A 71 9.73 5.55 27.39
C GLY A 71 10.82 4.51 27.10
N ASP A 72 10.46 3.23 27.16
CA ASP A 72 11.35 2.10 26.86
C ASP A 72 11.30 1.68 25.37
N SER A 73 10.43 2.29 24.57
CA SER A 73 10.22 1.96 23.15
C SER A 73 11.12 2.79 22.25
N VAL A 74 11.70 2.14 21.24
CA VAL A 74 12.58 2.80 20.25
C VAL A 74 12.21 2.37 18.85
N ILE A 75 11.95 3.34 17.98
CA ILE A 75 11.76 3.13 16.53
C ILE A 75 13.00 3.69 15.80
N HIS A 76 13.57 2.88 14.94
CA HIS A 76 14.69 3.28 14.09
C HIS A 76 14.24 3.58 12.67
N CYS A 77 14.83 4.59 12.05
CA CYS A 77 14.76 4.75 10.61
C CYS A 77 15.53 3.64 9.89
N TYR A 78 15.14 3.32 8.66
CA TYR A 78 15.80 2.28 7.88
C TYR A 78 17.30 2.54 7.78
N LYS A 79 18.11 1.52 8.08
CA LYS A 79 19.58 1.62 8.17
C LYS A 79 20.09 2.74 9.11
N ASN A 80 19.28 3.18 10.06
CA ASN A 80 19.55 4.30 10.97
C ASN A 80 19.84 5.64 10.23
N THR A 81 19.20 5.85 9.07
CA THR A 81 19.34 7.10 8.30
C THR A 81 18.87 8.28 9.15
N ARG A 82 19.67 9.35 9.13
CA ARG A 82 19.35 10.63 9.75
C ARG A 82 18.87 11.57 8.66
N HIS A 83 17.58 11.90 8.67
CA HIS A 83 17.01 12.77 7.64
C HIS A 83 17.22 14.26 7.98
N GLY A 84 17.45 14.60 9.26
CA GLY A 84 17.60 16.00 9.70
C GLY A 84 16.25 16.67 9.90
N GLN A 85 16.19 17.94 9.56
CA GLN A 85 14.98 18.73 9.68
C GLN A 85 14.04 18.44 8.52
N GLU A 86 12.86 17.95 8.82
CA GLU A 86 11.82 17.60 7.84
C GLU A 86 10.49 18.26 8.19
N ASP A 87 9.74 18.63 7.19
CA ASP A 87 8.31 18.87 7.27
C ASP A 87 7.51 17.57 7.07
N LEU A 88 6.20 17.66 7.01
CA LEU A 88 5.34 16.46 6.87
C LEU A 88 5.54 15.78 5.51
N ILE A 89 5.62 16.54 4.42
CA ILE A 89 5.79 15.99 3.08
C ILE A 89 7.18 15.36 2.89
N GLY A 90 8.25 15.99 3.38
CA GLY A 90 9.59 15.41 3.41
C GLY A 90 9.65 14.13 4.22
N SER A 91 9.08 14.13 5.44
CA SER A 91 8.96 12.92 6.27
C SER A 91 8.24 11.77 5.55
N PHE A 92 7.21 12.08 4.74
CA PHE A 92 6.51 11.09 3.94
C PHE A 92 7.37 10.60 2.75
N ALA A 93 8.00 11.52 2.03
CA ALA A 93 8.82 11.23 0.85
C ALA A 93 10.04 10.35 1.20
N ASP A 94 10.76 10.71 2.25
CA ASP A 94 11.91 9.98 2.80
C ASP A 94 11.50 8.75 3.62
N SER A 95 10.21 8.61 3.86
CA SER A 95 9.68 7.50 4.65
C SER A 95 10.25 7.43 6.07
N CYS A 96 10.39 8.58 6.75
CA CYS A 96 10.99 8.72 8.07
C CYS A 96 10.17 8.00 9.14
N ASN A 97 10.69 6.89 9.68
CA ASN A 97 10.01 6.14 10.72
C ASN A 97 9.93 6.93 12.04
N SER A 98 10.98 7.67 12.35
CA SER A 98 11.07 8.47 13.58
C SER A 98 10.00 9.55 13.63
N SER A 99 9.78 10.25 12.52
CA SER A 99 8.74 11.26 12.38
C SER A 99 7.35 10.65 12.52
N PHE A 100 7.06 9.57 11.77
CA PHE A 100 5.76 8.91 11.80
C PHE A 100 5.44 8.23 13.14
N ALA A 101 6.42 7.69 13.83
CA ALA A 101 6.26 7.19 15.20
C ALA A 101 5.87 8.33 16.17
N SER A 102 6.50 9.50 16.02
CA SER A 102 6.15 10.69 16.81
C SER A 102 4.75 11.19 16.50
N LEU A 103 4.35 11.24 15.21
CA LEU A 103 3.00 11.62 14.80
C LEU A 103 1.94 10.69 15.42
N GLY A 104 2.19 9.39 15.37
CA GLY A 104 1.24 8.41 15.88
C GLY A 104 0.85 8.58 17.35
N LEU A 105 1.74 9.13 18.16
CA LEU A 105 1.44 9.43 19.57
C LEU A 105 0.45 10.60 19.76
N THR A 106 0.23 11.38 18.73
CA THR A 106 -0.68 12.53 18.76
C THR A 106 -2.07 12.22 18.23
N LEU A 107 -2.24 11.08 17.55
CA LEU A 107 -3.48 10.68 16.91
C LEU A 107 -4.47 10.10 17.93
N ASP A 108 -5.75 10.37 17.71
CA ASP A 108 -6.84 9.72 18.43
C ASP A 108 -7.05 8.30 17.88
N PRO A 109 -6.92 7.23 18.70
CA PRO A 109 -7.03 5.88 18.24
C PRO A 109 -8.41 5.50 17.65
N ASP A 110 -9.48 6.07 18.20
CA ASP A 110 -10.85 5.80 17.77
C ASP A 110 -11.09 6.43 16.40
N SER A 111 -10.71 7.70 16.20
CA SER A 111 -10.78 8.41 14.93
C SER A 111 -9.94 7.70 13.85
N PHE A 112 -8.72 7.28 14.21
CA PHE A 112 -7.85 6.56 13.27
C PHE A 112 -8.45 5.21 12.86
N THR A 113 -9.14 4.52 13.78
CA THR A 113 -9.85 3.28 13.46
C THR A 113 -11.03 3.54 12.52
N GLU A 114 -11.81 4.59 12.77
CA GLU A 114 -12.91 5.01 11.90
C GLU A 114 -12.43 5.36 10.48
N LEU A 115 -11.32 6.08 10.35
CA LEU A 115 -10.70 6.38 9.05
C LEU A 115 -10.29 5.09 8.35
N CYS A 116 -9.57 4.18 9.01
CA CYS A 116 -9.14 2.91 8.42
C CYS A 116 -10.35 2.06 7.96
N ASP A 117 -11.40 1.98 8.76
CA ASP A 117 -12.63 1.26 8.40
C ASP A 117 -13.31 1.88 7.15
N SER A 118 -13.35 3.21 7.06
CA SER A 118 -13.86 3.92 5.88
C SER A 118 -13.04 3.64 4.62
N LEU A 119 -11.75 3.33 4.78
CA LEU A 119 -10.80 2.99 3.73
C LEU A 119 -10.65 1.47 3.53
N LEU A 120 -11.71 0.71 3.79
CA LEU A 120 -11.87 -0.73 3.51
C LEU A 120 -11.08 -1.68 4.41
N PHE A 121 -10.54 -1.25 5.54
CA PHE A 121 -10.07 -2.20 6.56
C PHE A 121 -11.26 -2.91 7.21
N ASN A 122 -11.01 -4.06 7.80
CA ASN A 122 -11.95 -4.88 8.56
C ASN A 122 -13.23 -5.28 7.80
N THR A 123 -13.32 -4.99 6.52
CA THR A 123 -14.47 -5.29 5.66
C THR A 123 -14.08 -6.13 4.46
N SER A 124 -15.09 -6.69 3.77
CA SER A 124 -14.86 -7.39 2.51
C SER A 124 -14.69 -6.39 1.37
N LEU A 125 -13.67 -6.59 0.57
CA LEU A 125 -13.45 -5.76 -0.63
C LEU A 125 -14.59 -5.96 -1.64
N PRO A 126 -14.92 -4.94 -2.47
CA PRO A 126 -15.98 -5.00 -3.49
C PRO A 126 -15.56 -5.86 -4.70
N LEU A 127 -15.19 -7.10 -4.44
CA LEU A 127 -14.73 -8.06 -5.44
C LEU A 127 -15.75 -9.17 -5.64
N ARG A 128 -15.85 -9.71 -6.86
CA ARG A 128 -16.73 -10.84 -7.18
C ARG A 128 -16.05 -12.20 -6.97
N PHE A 129 -14.85 -12.22 -6.42
CA PHE A 129 -14.06 -13.41 -6.13
C PHE A 129 -13.49 -13.32 -4.71
N GLU A 130 -12.99 -14.43 -4.20
CA GLU A 130 -12.51 -14.54 -2.83
C GLU A 130 -11.32 -13.62 -2.56
N SER A 131 -11.40 -12.93 -1.43
CA SER A 131 -10.31 -12.09 -0.90
C SER A 131 -10.28 -12.15 0.61
N SER A 132 -9.09 -12.06 1.18
CA SER A 132 -8.93 -11.87 2.62
C SER A 132 -9.26 -10.44 3.00
N LYS A 133 -9.75 -10.24 4.23
CA LYS A 133 -9.96 -8.91 4.79
C LYS A 133 -8.64 -8.39 5.35
N SER A 134 -8.27 -7.19 4.95
CA SER A 134 -7.22 -6.44 5.64
C SER A 134 -7.69 -6.07 7.04
N SER A 135 -6.79 -6.06 8.00
CA SER A 135 -7.12 -5.81 9.41
C SER A 135 -6.34 -4.63 9.96
N PHE A 136 -7.04 -3.78 10.68
CA PHE A 136 -6.50 -2.71 11.50
C PHE A 136 -7.22 -2.71 12.84
N SER A 137 -6.48 -2.48 13.91
CA SER A 137 -7.04 -2.18 15.22
C SER A 137 -6.02 -1.40 16.03
N LEU A 138 -6.48 -0.33 16.66
CA LEU A 138 -5.70 0.44 17.62
C LEU A 138 -6.63 0.79 18.77
N ASP A 139 -6.42 0.15 19.92
CA ASP A 139 -7.25 0.37 21.10
C ASP A 139 -6.83 1.67 21.81
N ALA A 140 -7.78 2.37 22.41
CA ALA A 140 -7.53 3.62 23.13
C ALA A 140 -6.57 3.44 24.35
N ASP A 141 -6.42 2.21 24.86
CA ASP A 141 -5.51 1.85 25.95
C ASP A 141 -4.27 1.09 25.44
N ALA A 142 -3.99 1.16 24.14
CA ALA A 142 -2.80 0.55 23.55
C ALA A 142 -1.52 1.12 24.19
N ASP A 143 -0.55 0.24 24.44
CA ASP A 143 0.74 0.68 24.95
C ASP A 143 1.53 1.48 23.91
N VAL A 144 2.50 2.26 24.37
CA VAL A 144 3.32 3.14 23.53
C VAL A 144 3.97 2.36 22.36
N SER A 145 4.52 1.16 22.62
CA SER A 145 5.16 0.36 21.57
C SER A 145 4.17 0.00 20.44
N THR A 146 2.96 -0.41 20.81
CA THR A 146 1.89 -0.73 19.86
C THR A 146 1.52 0.49 19.01
N VAL A 147 1.38 1.66 19.61
CA VAL A 147 1.07 2.90 18.87
C VAL A 147 2.18 3.24 17.89
N LEU A 148 3.44 3.24 18.35
CA LEU A 148 4.60 3.55 17.50
C LEU A 148 4.73 2.60 16.31
N GLU A 149 4.60 1.29 16.55
CA GLU A 149 4.69 0.26 15.52
C GLU A 149 3.53 0.38 14.51
N THR A 150 2.30 0.56 15.01
CA THR A 150 1.11 0.69 14.15
C THR A 150 1.22 1.90 13.23
N SER A 151 1.69 3.04 13.74
CA SER A 151 1.81 4.29 12.97
C SER A 151 2.76 4.21 11.77
N ILE A 152 3.69 3.26 11.78
CA ILE A 152 4.61 2.97 10.68
C ILE A 152 4.23 1.71 9.88
N GLY A 153 3.04 1.14 10.14
CA GLY A 153 2.52 -0.03 9.45
C GLY A 153 3.16 -1.35 9.86
N GLN A 154 3.66 -1.41 11.09
CA GLN A 154 4.18 -2.64 11.70
C GLN A 154 3.15 -3.21 12.71
N GLY A 155 3.55 -4.16 13.53
CA GLY A 155 2.70 -4.74 14.56
C GLY A 155 1.62 -5.67 13.99
N LYS A 156 0.35 -5.43 14.31
CA LYS A 156 -0.77 -6.33 14.00
C LYS A 156 -1.51 -5.99 12.70
N THR A 157 -1.21 -4.84 12.09
CA THR A 157 -1.86 -4.41 10.85
C THR A 157 -1.46 -5.31 9.69
N LEU A 158 -2.45 -5.83 8.98
CA LEU A 158 -2.25 -6.71 7.81
C LEU A 158 -3.10 -6.22 6.63
N VAL A 159 -2.50 -6.21 5.44
CA VAL A 159 -3.18 -5.79 4.21
C VAL A 159 -3.00 -6.82 3.10
N THR A 160 -3.99 -6.89 2.19
CA THR A 160 -3.80 -7.56 0.90
C THR A 160 -3.26 -6.58 -0.13
N PRO A 161 -2.46 -7.03 -1.12
CA PRO A 161 -2.04 -6.16 -2.24
C PRO A 161 -3.23 -5.55 -2.99
N MET A 162 -4.32 -6.30 -3.14
CA MET A 162 -5.55 -5.82 -3.79
C MET A 162 -6.17 -4.65 -3.02
N HIS A 163 -6.25 -4.72 -1.69
CA HIS A 163 -6.75 -3.61 -0.88
C HIS A 163 -5.94 -2.34 -1.14
N MET A 164 -4.61 -2.44 -1.07
CA MET A 164 -3.74 -1.28 -1.31
C MET A 164 -3.87 -0.73 -2.73
N ALA A 165 -4.06 -1.60 -3.73
CA ALA A 165 -4.32 -1.15 -5.10
C ALA A 165 -5.64 -0.39 -5.23
N LEU A 166 -6.71 -0.83 -4.54
CA LEU A 166 -8.00 -0.14 -4.54
C LEU A 166 -7.93 1.24 -3.88
N VAL A 167 -7.26 1.35 -2.73
CA VAL A 167 -7.05 2.65 -2.06
C VAL A 167 -6.28 3.61 -2.95
N VAL A 168 -5.19 3.14 -3.56
CA VAL A 168 -4.36 3.98 -4.45
C VAL A 168 -5.12 4.33 -5.73
N SER A 169 -5.98 3.45 -6.25
CA SER A 169 -6.83 3.77 -7.40
C SER A 169 -7.87 4.85 -7.07
N ALA A 170 -8.42 4.84 -5.85
CA ALA A 170 -9.30 5.91 -5.39
C ALA A 170 -8.55 7.25 -5.24
N ILE A 171 -7.32 7.24 -4.69
CA ILE A 171 -6.48 8.45 -4.62
C ILE A 171 -6.22 9.01 -6.02
N ALA A 172 -5.85 8.17 -6.99
CA ALA A 172 -5.62 8.57 -8.38
C ALA A 172 -6.88 9.13 -9.07
N ASN A 173 -8.06 8.70 -8.63
CA ASN A 173 -9.38 9.06 -9.19
C ASN A 173 -10.15 10.02 -8.26
N ASP A 174 -9.46 11.04 -7.74
CA ASP A 174 -10.02 12.13 -6.93
C ASP A 174 -10.90 11.66 -5.75
N GLY A 175 -10.55 10.53 -5.16
CA GLY A 175 -11.21 9.93 -4.00
C GLY A 175 -12.31 8.92 -4.31
N VAL A 176 -12.67 8.74 -5.57
CA VAL A 176 -13.75 7.84 -6.00
C VAL A 176 -13.20 6.46 -6.35
N LEU A 177 -13.66 5.44 -5.64
CA LEU A 177 -13.39 4.04 -5.99
C LEU A 177 -14.40 3.54 -7.01
N MET A 178 -13.90 2.95 -8.10
CA MET A 178 -14.70 2.21 -9.07
C MET A 178 -14.88 0.75 -8.64
N ASN A 179 -16.01 0.12 -8.99
CA ASN A 179 -16.19 -1.31 -8.79
C ASN A 179 -15.22 -2.12 -9.67
N PRO A 180 -14.33 -2.93 -9.09
CA PRO A 180 -13.43 -3.75 -9.88
C PRO A 180 -14.18 -4.85 -10.64
N TYR A 181 -13.84 -5.06 -11.90
CA TYR A 181 -14.36 -6.17 -12.71
C TYR A 181 -13.25 -6.77 -13.58
N LEU A 182 -13.38 -8.03 -13.92
CA LEU A 182 -12.43 -8.79 -14.76
C LEU A 182 -13.01 -9.14 -16.12
N ILE A 183 -14.35 -9.09 -16.24
CA ILE A 183 -15.08 -9.47 -17.45
C ILE A 183 -15.76 -8.21 -17.96
N ASP A 184 -15.38 -7.74 -19.13
CA ASP A 184 -16.00 -6.60 -19.79
C ASP A 184 -17.26 -7.00 -20.57
N HIS A 185 -17.27 -8.17 -21.20
CA HIS A 185 -18.46 -8.71 -21.87
C HIS A 185 -18.44 -10.23 -21.95
N THR A 186 -19.60 -10.80 -22.27
CA THR A 186 -19.73 -12.21 -22.64
C THR A 186 -20.30 -12.32 -24.06
N GLU A 187 -19.81 -13.29 -24.81
CA GLU A 187 -20.25 -13.54 -26.18
C GLU A 187 -20.86 -14.94 -26.30
N ASN A 188 -21.81 -15.11 -27.22
CA ASN A 188 -22.24 -16.43 -27.64
C ASN A 188 -21.25 -17.04 -28.64
N TYR A 189 -21.48 -18.29 -29.05
CA TYR A 189 -20.61 -19.01 -29.97
C TYR A 189 -20.49 -18.39 -31.38
N ASN A 190 -21.33 -17.41 -31.74
CA ASN A 190 -21.27 -16.68 -33.01
C ASN A 190 -20.52 -15.33 -32.85
N GLY A 191 -19.94 -15.02 -31.67
CA GLY A 191 -19.28 -13.75 -31.40
C GLY A 191 -20.25 -12.58 -31.20
N ILE A 192 -21.52 -12.86 -30.87
CA ILE A 192 -22.50 -11.81 -30.56
C ILE A 192 -22.43 -11.56 -29.04
N VAL A 193 -22.18 -10.31 -28.65
CA VAL A 193 -22.20 -9.88 -27.24
C VAL A 193 -23.60 -10.13 -26.66
N VAL A 194 -23.63 -10.88 -25.56
CA VAL A 194 -24.85 -11.24 -24.82
C VAL A 194 -25.04 -10.29 -23.63
N ASP A 195 -23.96 -10.07 -22.88
CA ASP A 195 -23.92 -9.14 -21.74
C ASP A 195 -22.67 -8.27 -21.86
N ALA A 196 -22.79 -6.99 -21.53
CA ALA A 196 -21.67 -6.06 -21.41
C ALA A 196 -21.67 -5.45 -19.99
N TYR A 197 -20.49 -5.25 -19.42
CA TYR A 197 -20.31 -4.67 -18.10
C TYR A 197 -19.70 -3.28 -18.27
N GLU A 198 -20.39 -2.27 -17.79
CA GLU A 198 -19.92 -0.89 -17.81
C GLU A 198 -19.25 -0.55 -16.47
N PRO A 199 -18.24 0.32 -16.45
CA PRO A 199 -17.65 0.84 -15.21
C PRO A 199 -18.72 1.49 -14.34
N THR A 200 -18.76 1.15 -13.06
CA THR A 200 -19.66 1.73 -12.07
C THR A 200 -18.89 2.16 -10.84
N GLU A 201 -19.35 3.23 -10.20
CA GLU A 201 -18.77 3.67 -8.95
C GLU A 201 -19.15 2.73 -7.79
N TYR A 202 -18.17 2.39 -6.96
CA TYR A 202 -18.40 1.77 -5.67
C TYR A 202 -18.84 2.82 -4.64
N GLY A 203 -18.10 3.93 -4.59
CA GLY A 203 -18.37 5.06 -3.72
C GLY A 203 -17.14 5.95 -3.54
N THR A 204 -17.35 7.05 -2.82
CA THR A 204 -16.27 7.96 -2.44
C THR A 204 -15.57 7.44 -1.18
N LEU A 205 -14.29 7.10 -1.27
CA LEU A 205 -13.46 6.69 -0.13
C LEU A 205 -12.77 7.87 0.55
N LEU A 206 -12.41 8.88 -0.23
CA LEU A 206 -11.68 10.08 0.21
C LEU A 206 -12.39 11.32 -0.33
N SER A 207 -12.33 12.43 0.39
CA SER A 207 -12.69 13.71 -0.20
C SER A 207 -11.75 14.05 -1.37
N ALA A 208 -12.20 14.88 -2.30
CA ALA A 208 -11.33 15.34 -3.39
C ALA A 208 -10.11 16.14 -2.86
N GLU A 209 -10.26 16.79 -1.71
CA GLU A 209 -9.18 17.51 -1.02
C GLU A 209 -8.13 16.54 -0.48
N ASP A 210 -8.54 15.48 0.23
CA ASP A 210 -7.65 14.44 0.74
C ASP A 210 -6.95 13.69 -0.39
N ALA A 211 -7.69 13.38 -1.47
CA ALA A 211 -7.12 12.73 -2.64
C ALA A 211 -6.03 13.61 -3.28
N SER A 212 -6.31 14.90 -3.49
CA SER A 212 -5.35 15.87 -4.05
C SER A 212 -4.11 16.04 -3.16
N LEU A 213 -4.32 16.10 -1.85
CA LEU A 213 -3.24 16.12 -0.87
C LEU A 213 -2.35 14.88 -1.02
N MET A 214 -2.96 13.69 -0.99
CA MET A 214 -2.19 12.44 -1.13
C MET A 214 -1.53 12.29 -2.49
N GLN A 215 -2.13 12.78 -3.57
CA GLN A 215 -1.49 12.85 -4.89
C GLN A 215 -0.20 13.66 -4.83
N THR A 216 -0.21 14.80 -4.14
CA THR A 216 0.97 15.67 -3.93
C THR A 216 2.05 14.93 -3.13
N PHE A 217 1.69 14.35 -1.99
CA PHE A 217 2.62 13.61 -1.15
C PHE A 217 3.24 12.39 -1.86
N MET A 218 2.41 11.64 -2.58
CA MET A 218 2.87 10.47 -3.35
C MET A 218 3.72 10.87 -4.56
N ARG A 219 3.53 12.07 -5.11
CA ARG A 219 4.38 12.60 -6.16
C ARG A 219 5.75 12.95 -5.62
N GLU A 220 5.85 13.58 -4.45
CA GLU A 220 7.11 13.95 -3.81
C GLU A 220 7.99 12.71 -3.53
N VAL A 221 7.40 11.57 -3.17
CA VAL A 221 8.15 10.30 -3.05
C VAL A 221 8.96 9.96 -4.31
N VAL A 222 8.45 10.36 -5.49
CA VAL A 222 9.12 10.11 -6.78
C VAL A 222 10.06 11.26 -7.16
N GLU A 223 9.73 12.50 -6.79
CA GLU A 223 10.53 13.69 -7.15
C GLU A 223 11.77 13.83 -6.30
N ASP A 224 11.67 13.65 -4.98
CA ASP A 224 12.77 13.84 -4.03
C ASP A 224 12.76 12.81 -2.88
N GLY A 225 12.34 11.57 -3.15
CA GLY A 225 12.20 10.56 -2.10
C GLY A 225 12.58 9.15 -2.54
N THR A 226 12.06 8.19 -1.81
CA THR A 226 12.39 6.76 -1.95
C THR A 226 11.97 6.14 -3.29
N GLY A 227 11.17 6.83 -4.11
CA GLY A 227 10.67 6.40 -5.42
C GLY A 227 11.39 7.02 -6.63
N GLU A 228 12.49 7.74 -6.46
CA GLU A 228 13.20 8.51 -7.50
C GLU A 228 13.52 7.74 -8.79
N ARG A 229 13.61 6.40 -8.74
CA ARG A 229 13.81 5.56 -9.94
C ARG A 229 12.66 5.62 -10.94
N LEU A 230 11.51 6.18 -10.57
CA LEU A 230 10.36 6.44 -11.44
C LEU A 230 10.40 7.85 -12.04
N LEU A 231 11.37 8.68 -11.67
CA LEU A 231 11.51 10.04 -12.22
C LEU A 231 12.00 10.01 -13.67
N GLY A 232 11.54 10.98 -14.46
CA GLY A 232 12.02 11.21 -15.85
C GLY A 232 11.51 10.21 -16.88
N GLN A 233 10.39 9.53 -16.60
CA GLN A 233 9.72 8.65 -17.56
C GLN A 233 8.80 9.46 -18.50
N SER A 234 8.22 8.78 -19.51
CA SER A 234 7.22 9.37 -20.42
C SER A 234 5.84 9.55 -19.78
N TYR A 235 5.69 9.19 -18.53
CA TYR A 235 4.51 9.29 -17.68
C TYR A 235 4.89 9.89 -16.33
N ALA A 236 3.95 10.49 -15.63
CA ALA A 236 4.11 10.96 -14.27
C ALA A 236 3.70 9.84 -13.29
N ALA A 237 4.67 9.28 -12.56
CA ALA A 237 4.39 8.31 -11.51
C ALA A 237 4.28 8.97 -10.15
N SER A 238 3.40 8.44 -9.30
CA SER A 238 3.22 8.80 -7.90
C SER A 238 3.08 7.53 -7.07
N GLY A 239 3.57 7.51 -5.83
CA GLY A 239 3.43 6.30 -5.03
C GLY A 239 4.10 6.36 -3.68
N LYS A 240 4.10 5.25 -2.97
CA LYS A 240 4.76 5.07 -1.68
C LYS A 240 5.51 3.76 -1.66
N THR A 241 6.76 3.79 -1.24
CA THR A 241 7.56 2.59 -0.99
C THR A 241 7.32 2.08 0.43
N GLY A 242 7.52 0.79 0.64
CA GLY A 242 7.49 0.19 1.95
C GLY A 242 8.56 -0.88 2.12
N THR A 243 9.00 -1.04 3.35
CA THR A 243 9.85 -2.13 3.81
C THR A 243 9.18 -2.64 5.08
N ALA A 244 8.61 -3.84 5.02
CA ALA A 244 7.84 -4.41 6.12
C ALA A 244 8.61 -5.58 6.74
N GLU A 245 9.02 -5.43 7.98
CA GLU A 245 9.65 -6.49 8.75
C GLU A 245 8.57 -7.45 9.25
N PHE A 246 8.75 -8.76 9.09
CA PHE A 246 7.77 -9.77 9.49
C PHE A 246 8.29 -10.72 10.55
N SER A 247 9.55 -10.60 10.96
CA SER A 247 10.16 -11.42 11.99
C SER A 247 11.25 -10.67 12.73
N THR A 248 11.21 -10.72 14.05
CA THR A 248 12.28 -10.20 14.93
C THR A 248 13.54 -11.04 14.88
N SER A 249 13.46 -12.26 14.34
CA SER A 249 14.58 -13.23 14.30
C SER A 249 15.29 -13.31 12.95
N SER A 250 14.71 -12.78 11.88
CA SER A 250 15.31 -12.70 10.55
C SER A 250 15.47 -11.26 10.12
N LYS A 251 16.49 -10.98 9.30
CA LYS A 251 16.64 -9.67 8.63
C LYS A 251 15.76 -9.56 7.38
N ALA A 252 14.85 -10.50 7.20
CA ALA A 252 13.98 -10.59 6.06
C ALA A 252 12.86 -9.55 6.18
N SER A 253 12.58 -8.89 5.10
CA SER A 253 11.50 -7.91 4.97
C SER A 253 10.79 -8.07 3.65
N HIS A 254 9.52 -7.71 3.60
CA HIS A 254 8.77 -7.60 2.35
C HIS A 254 8.98 -6.21 1.76
N ALA A 255 9.31 -6.18 0.46
CA ALA A 255 9.43 -4.93 -0.28
C ALA A 255 8.09 -4.55 -0.90
N TRP A 256 7.61 -3.35 -0.62
CA TRP A 256 6.36 -2.81 -1.13
C TRP A 256 6.57 -1.61 -2.03
N PHE A 257 5.73 -1.48 -3.03
CA PHE A 257 5.42 -0.24 -3.72
C PHE A 257 3.91 -0.22 -4.03
N VAL A 258 3.26 0.88 -3.69
CA VAL A 258 1.88 1.17 -4.10
C VAL A 258 1.86 2.53 -4.77
N GLY A 259 1.17 2.63 -5.89
CA GLY A 259 1.19 3.89 -6.63
C GLY A 259 0.44 3.78 -7.95
N TYR A 260 0.48 4.86 -8.69
CA TYR A 260 -0.16 4.98 -9.99
C TYR A 260 0.72 5.78 -10.95
N ALA A 261 0.36 5.75 -12.21
CA ALA A 261 0.99 6.58 -13.22
C ALA A 261 -0.06 7.21 -14.13
N HIS A 262 0.21 8.44 -14.54
CA HIS A 262 -0.63 9.28 -15.38
C HIS A 262 0.09 9.68 -16.66
N ARG A 263 -0.64 9.70 -17.78
CA ARG A 263 -0.23 10.29 -19.05
C ARG A 263 -1.45 10.79 -19.80
N GLU A 264 -1.41 12.03 -20.32
CA GLU A 264 -2.56 12.73 -20.93
C GLU A 264 -3.26 11.96 -22.05
N ASP A 265 -2.54 11.09 -22.79
CA ASP A 265 -3.07 10.37 -23.95
C ASP A 265 -3.56 8.96 -23.64
N LYS A 266 -3.55 8.54 -22.37
CA LYS A 266 -3.94 7.19 -21.94
C LYS A 266 -4.50 7.21 -20.53
N GLU A 267 -5.42 6.29 -20.24
CA GLU A 267 -5.97 6.12 -18.91
C GLU A 267 -4.89 5.84 -17.86
N ASP A 268 -5.14 6.23 -16.62
CA ASP A 268 -4.25 5.99 -15.51
C ASP A 268 -4.20 4.52 -15.14
N ILE A 269 -3.08 4.10 -14.59
CA ILE A 269 -2.91 2.75 -14.06
C ILE A 269 -2.44 2.79 -12.61
N ALA A 270 -3.15 2.14 -11.72
CA ALA A 270 -2.74 1.92 -10.34
C ALA A 270 -2.14 0.52 -10.15
N VAL A 271 -1.12 0.42 -9.30
CA VAL A 271 -0.42 -0.83 -8.99
C VAL A 271 -0.14 -0.97 -7.51
N ALA A 272 -0.20 -2.20 -7.02
CA ALA A 272 0.41 -2.60 -5.75
C ALA A 272 1.37 -3.76 -6.03
N VAL A 273 2.61 -3.59 -5.64
CA VAL A 273 3.68 -4.58 -5.81
C VAL A 273 4.21 -4.98 -4.45
N ILE A 274 4.24 -6.29 -4.19
CA ILE A 274 4.95 -6.87 -3.06
C ILE A 274 5.96 -7.89 -3.55
N VAL A 275 7.14 -7.87 -2.95
CA VAL A 275 8.16 -8.91 -3.14
C VAL A 275 8.49 -9.48 -1.77
N GLU A 276 8.08 -10.73 -1.57
CA GLU A 276 8.29 -11.43 -0.32
C GLU A 276 9.80 -11.64 -0.08
N ASP A 277 10.22 -11.51 1.17
CA ASP A 277 11.56 -11.86 1.67
C ASP A 277 12.71 -11.30 0.82
N SER A 278 12.66 -10.01 0.50
CA SER A 278 13.58 -9.43 -0.50
C SER A 278 14.40 -8.23 -0.03
N GLY A 279 13.83 -7.36 0.82
CA GLY A 279 14.53 -6.14 1.27
C GLY A 279 13.68 -4.87 1.11
N SER A 280 14.27 -3.78 0.59
CA SER A 280 13.58 -2.49 0.53
C SER A 280 12.68 -2.33 -0.70
N GLY A 281 11.60 -1.59 -0.54
CA GLY A 281 10.68 -1.26 -1.64
C GLY A 281 11.37 -0.56 -2.81
N SER A 282 12.25 0.38 -2.52
CA SER A 282 13.00 1.14 -3.53
C SER A 282 13.93 0.26 -4.38
N GLU A 283 14.48 -0.82 -3.79
CA GLU A 283 15.42 -1.71 -4.48
C GLU A 283 14.71 -2.83 -5.26
N TYR A 284 13.59 -3.35 -4.77
CA TYR A 284 12.94 -4.54 -5.33
C TYR A 284 11.55 -4.27 -5.93
N ALA A 285 10.69 -3.52 -5.27
CA ALA A 285 9.31 -3.30 -5.73
C ALA A 285 9.20 -2.18 -6.78
N VAL A 286 9.88 -1.05 -6.59
CA VAL A 286 9.89 0.08 -7.54
C VAL A 286 10.33 -0.33 -8.95
N PRO A 287 11.41 -1.13 -9.15
CA PRO A 287 11.78 -1.57 -10.49
C PRO A 287 10.74 -2.46 -11.19
N ILE A 288 9.92 -3.19 -10.42
CA ILE A 288 8.81 -3.99 -10.97
C ILE A 288 7.67 -3.06 -11.37
N ALA A 289 7.28 -2.13 -10.51
CA ALA A 289 6.28 -1.11 -10.84
C ALA A 289 6.67 -0.33 -12.10
N LYS A 290 7.94 0.09 -12.21
CA LYS A 290 8.46 0.75 -13.41
C LYS A 290 8.26 -0.09 -14.67
N LYS A 291 8.57 -1.38 -14.63
CA LYS A 291 8.36 -2.28 -15.78
C LYS A 291 6.89 -2.40 -16.17
N ILE A 292 5.98 -2.39 -15.19
CA ILE A 292 4.53 -2.43 -15.45
C ILE A 292 4.10 -1.14 -16.13
N PHE A 293 4.48 0.02 -15.60
CA PHE A 293 4.18 1.31 -16.19
C PHE A 293 4.80 1.48 -17.59
N ASP A 294 6.07 1.10 -17.76
CA ASP A 294 6.74 1.12 -19.06
C ASP A 294 6.00 0.27 -20.10
N ALA A 295 5.55 -0.94 -19.72
CA ALA A 295 4.81 -1.83 -20.62
C ALA A 295 3.41 -1.30 -20.94
N TYR A 296 2.77 -0.65 -19.97
CA TYR A 296 1.44 -0.07 -20.17
C TYR A 296 1.49 1.16 -21.08
N TYR A 297 2.47 2.03 -20.95
CA TYR A 297 2.60 3.30 -21.69
C TYR A 297 3.47 3.21 -22.96
N GLN A 298 3.82 2.00 -23.41
CA GLN A 298 4.51 1.78 -24.69
C GLN A 298 3.70 2.16 -25.93
#